data_30049197737a66417e1ee359ab596744
#
_entry.id   30049197737a66417e1ee359ab596744
#
_cell.length_a   1.000
_cell.length_b   1.000
_cell.length_c   1.000
_cell.angle_alpha   90.00
_cell.angle_beta   90.00
_cell.angle_gamma   90.00
#
_symmetry.space_group_name_H-M   'P 1'
#
loop_
_entity.id
_entity.type
_entity.pdbx_description
1 polymer ?
#
loop_
_entity_poly.entity_id
_entity_poly.type
_entity_poly.pdbx_seq_one_letter_code
_entity_poly.pdbx_strand_id
1 'polypeptide(L)'
;MAQLKEISCVGHVVGCYLSPDRKPGLEKIARERLEVSLDGIVGDCHSGRTKKSDSRTLMQYPRGLDIFNTRQFSIASVEDLADVAKRMEIPEVQPEWIGANLLVKDIPDFTLLPSGSRLMFSSGATVIVDLENLPCKYPAEVIERHHPGKGLSFPKLAKKKRGVVAYTERSGDIAVGDTIRIFVPTQDAWPHRDLFLRGA
;
A
#
# COMPACT_ATOMS: atom_id res chain seq x y z
N MET A 1 -23.85 -15.02 -10.48
CA MET A 1 -23.75 -13.74 -9.72
C MET A 1 -22.30 -13.27 -9.76
N ALA A 2 -22.05 -11.95 -9.85
CA ALA A 2 -20.70 -11.42 -9.89
C ALA A 2 -19.98 -11.65 -8.54
N GLN A 3 -18.73 -12.11 -8.58
CA GLN A 3 -17.91 -12.32 -7.38
C GLN A 3 -17.36 -11.00 -6.79
N LEU A 4 -17.41 -9.92 -7.58
CA LEU A 4 -17.01 -8.58 -7.21
C LEU A 4 -18.18 -7.63 -7.43
N LYS A 5 -18.36 -6.68 -6.51
CA LYS A 5 -19.34 -5.59 -6.65
C LYS A 5 -18.59 -4.25 -6.64
N GLU A 6 -18.99 -3.39 -7.57
CA GLU A 6 -18.57 -2.01 -7.56
C GLU A 6 -19.24 -1.28 -6.39
N ILE A 7 -18.46 -0.50 -5.64
CA ILE A 7 -18.99 0.36 -4.59
C ILE A 7 -19.32 1.75 -5.14
N SER A 8 -20.21 2.47 -4.49
CA SER A 8 -20.71 3.76 -4.98
C SER A 8 -19.72 4.92 -4.83
N CYS A 9 -18.64 4.78 -4.03
CA CYS A 9 -17.63 5.84 -3.92
C CYS A 9 -16.63 5.77 -5.07
N VAL A 10 -16.15 6.93 -5.50
CA VAL A 10 -15.08 7.08 -6.50
C VAL A 10 -13.88 7.68 -5.80
N GLY A 11 -12.77 6.95 -5.81
CA GLY A 11 -11.50 7.46 -5.29
C GLY A 11 -10.77 8.31 -6.32
N HIS A 12 -9.74 9.03 -5.87
CA HIS A 12 -8.88 9.85 -6.73
C HIS A 12 -7.41 9.64 -6.39
N VAL A 13 -6.55 9.65 -7.42
CA VAL A 13 -5.10 9.66 -7.26
C VAL A 13 -4.65 11.11 -7.08
N VAL A 14 -3.97 11.39 -5.97
CA VAL A 14 -3.44 12.73 -5.66
C VAL A 14 -1.91 12.77 -5.64
N GLY A 15 -1.26 11.63 -5.68
CA GLY A 15 0.20 11.56 -5.78
C GLY A 15 0.69 10.22 -6.31
N CYS A 16 1.72 10.28 -7.13
CA CYS A 16 2.43 9.14 -7.70
C CYS A 16 3.90 9.23 -7.33
N TYR A 17 4.51 8.14 -6.88
CA TYR A 17 5.88 8.11 -6.37
C TYR A 17 6.59 6.83 -6.77
N LEU A 18 7.87 6.91 -7.10
CA LEU A 18 8.71 5.74 -7.33
C LEU A 18 10.11 5.90 -6.72
N SER A 19 10.76 4.77 -6.50
CA SER A 19 12.16 4.73 -6.10
C SER A 19 12.94 3.93 -7.13
N PRO A 20 13.79 4.55 -7.96
CA PRO A 20 14.56 3.84 -8.99
C PRO A 20 15.62 2.91 -8.38
N ASP A 21 16.08 3.21 -7.17
CA ASP A 21 17.15 2.48 -6.50
C ASP A 21 16.72 2.05 -5.09
N ARG A 22 17.22 0.89 -4.65
CA ARG A 22 17.14 0.45 -3.24
C ARG A 22 18.20 1.16 -2.39
N LYS A 23 18.25 2.49 -2.42
CA LYS A 23 19.12 3.25 -1.52
C LYS A 23 18.65 3.16 -0.07
N PRO A 24 19.54 3.38 0.91
CA PRO A 24 19.12 3.48 2.30
C PRO A 24 18.10 4.62 2.46
N GLY A 25 16.86 4.27 2.75
CA GLY A 25 15.75 5.19 2.88
C GLY A 25 14.53 4.70 2.11
N LEU A 26 13.34 5.04 2.64
CA LEU A 26 12.07 4.73 1.99
C LEU A 26 11.62 5.86 1.05
N GLU A 27 12.31 7.00 1.11
CA GLU A 27 11.92 8.22 0.42
C GLU A 27 11.83 7.99 -1.08
N LYS A 28 10.68 8.30 -1.63
CA LYS A 28 10.37 8.15 -3.04
C LYS A 28 10.38 9.49 -3.75
N ILE A 29 10.49 9.46 -5.07
CA ILE A 29 10.51 10.65 -5.92
C ILE A 29 9.13 10.79 -6.56
N ALA A 30 8.54 11.99 -6.45
CA ALA A 30 7.26 12.32 -7.06
C ALA A 30 7.31 12.24 -8.60
N ARG A 31 6.19 11.83 -9.19
CA ARG A 31 5.96 11.73 -10.64
C ARG A 31 4.53 12.15 -10.95
N GLU A 32 4.29 12.66 -12.15
CA GLU A 32 2.94 12.93 -12.64
C GLU A 32 2.21 11.65 -13.06
N ARG A 33 2.98 10.64 -13.49
CA ARG A 33 2.48 9.37 -14.02
C ARG A 33 3.43 8.22 -13.69
N LEU A 34 2.86 7.05 -13.52
CA LEU A 34 3.57 5.77 -13.40
C LEU A 34 3.12 4.86 -14.55
N GLU A 35 4.06 4.33 -15.31
CA GLU A 35 3.82 3.22 -16.21
C GLU A 35 3.78 1.92 -15.39
N VAL A 36 2.76 1.09 -15.63
CA VAL A 36 2.49 -0.13 -14.88
C VAL A 36 2.44 -1.33 -15.80
N SER A 37 3.29 -2.30 -15.54
CA SER A 37 3.30 -3.62 -16.18
C SER A 37 2.76 -4.69 -15.22
N LEU A 38 2.61 -5.93 -15.70
CA LEU A 38 2.27 -7.08 -14.81
C LEU A 38 3.35 -7.37 -13.75
N ASP A 39 4.54 -6.82 -13.93
CA ASP A 39 5.65 -6.91 -12.98
C ASP A 39 5.68 -5.72 -11.99
N GLY A 40 4.68 -4.84 -12.04
CA GLY A 40 4.59 -3.65 -11.18
C GLY A 40 4.95 -2.35 -11.87
N ILE A 41 5.37 -1.34 -11.12
CA ILE A 41 5.71 -0.01 -11.62
C ILE A 41 7.04 -0.07 -12.36
N VAL A 42 7.04 0.34 -13.63
CA VAL A 42 8.26 0.37 -14.45
C VAL A 42 9.27 1.34 -13.85
N GLY A 43 10.48 0.85 -13.61
CA GLY A 43 11.56 1.65 -13.00
C GLY A 43 11.53 1.77 -11.48
N ASP A 44 10.56 1.17 -10.77
CA ASP A 44 10.59 1.11 -9.30
C ASP A 44 11.44 -0.09 -8.84
N CYS A 45 12.22 0.09 -7.79
CA CYS A 45 13.09 -0.96 -7.24
C CYS A 45 12.34 -2.15 -6.60
N HIS A 46 11.03 -2.03 -6.40
CA HIS A 46 10.16 -3.11 -5.91
C HIS A 46 9.43 -3.84 -7.04
N SER A 47 9.63 -3.42 -8.30
CA SER A 47 9.11 -4.14 -9.48
C SER A 47 9.69 -5.53 -9.58
N GLY A 48 8.95 -6.41 -10.22
CA GLY A 48 9.30 -7.79 -10.49
C GLY A 48 8.13 -8.70 -10.22
N ARG A 49 7.98 -9.73 -11.08
CA ARG A 49 6.97 -10.78 -10.90
C ARG A 49 7.21 -11.60 -9.66
N THR A 50 8.47 -11.79 -9.32
CA THR A 50 8.89 -12.48 -8.11
C THR A 50 9.71 -11.57 -7.21
N LYS A 51 9.76 -11.92 -5.94
CA LYS A 51 10.63 -11.33 -4.92
C LYS A 51 11.22 -12.43 -4.05
N LYS A 52 12.32 -12.15 -3.39
CA LYS A 52 12.83 -13.04 -2.33
C LYS A 52 11.92 -12.98 -1.10
N SER A 53 11.61 -14.15 -0.53
CA SER A 53 10.94 -14.25 0.77
C SER A 53 11.79 -13.55 1.84
N ASP A 54 11.12 -12.82 2.72
CA ASP A 54 11.77 -12.00 3.76
C ASP A 54 11.12 -12.22 5.14
N SER A 55 11.43 -11.38 6.11
CA SER A 55 10.91 -11.48 7.48
C SER A 55 9.38 -11.51 7.58
N ARG A 56 8.65 -11.03 6.57
CA ARG A 56 7.17 -11.01 6.54
C ARG A 56 6.56 -12.35 6.17
N THR A 57 7.35 -13.25 5.59
CA THR A 57 6.90 -14.54 5.05
C THR A 57 7.59 -15.74 5.70
N LEU A 58 8.34 -15.54 6.78
CA LEU A 58 9.11 -16.60 7.45
C LEU A 58 8.24 -17.74 8.00
N MET A 59 6.97 -17.47 8.33
CA MET A 59 6.03 -18.49 8.78
C MET A 59 5.59 -19.43 7.64
N GLN A 60 5.77 -19.01 6.38
CA GLN A 60 5.33 -19.73 5.18
C GLN A 60 6.51 -20.32 4.42
N TYR A 61 7.63 -19.59 4.35
CA TYR A 61 8.78 -19.90 3.49
C TYR A 61 10.10 -19.63 4.19
N PRO A 62 11.13 -20.47 4.00
CA PRO A 62 12.50 -20.12 4.35
C PRO A 62 12.91 -18.79 3.66
N ARG A 63 13.78 -18.02 4.31
CA ARG A 63 14.25 -16.75 3.77
C ARG A 63 15.02 -16.94 2.46
N GLY A 64 14.77 -16.09 1.47
CA GLY A 64 15.52 -16.03 0.22
C GLY A 64 14.94 -16.86 -0.91
N LEU A 65 13.83 -17.57 -0.73
CA LEU A 65 13.14 -18.26 -1.82
C LEU A 65 12.45 -17.26 -2.74
N ASP A 66 12.37 -17.59 -4.00
CA ASP A 66 11.58 -16.83 -4.98
C ASP A 66 10.10 -17.13 -4.77
N ILE A 67 9.33 -16.09 -4.50
CA ILE A 67 7.87 -16.14 -4.36
C ILE A 67 7.24 -15.07 -5.25
N PHE A 68 5.97 -15.23 -5.60
CA PHE A 68 5.25 -14.21 -6.33
C PHE A 68 5.24 -12.89 -5.54
N ASN A 69 5.41 -11.77 -6.25
CA ASN A 69 5.49 -10.46 -5.63
C ASN A 69 4.11 -9.82 -5.51
N THR A 70 3.41 -10.05 -4.41
CA THR A 70 2.12 -9.40 -4.11
C THR A 70 2.28 -7.99 -3.54
N ARG A 71 3.53 -7.47 -3.46
CA ARG A 71 3.87 -6.17 -2.85
C ARG A 71 4.53 -5.23 -3.85
N GLN A 72 4.04 -5.22 -5.10
CA GLN A 72 4.54 -4.34 -6.15
C GLN A 72 4.21 -2.87 -5.87
N PHE A 73 3.12 -2.62 -5.12
CA PHE A 73 2.67 -1.29 -4.72
C PHE A 73 2.56 -1.17 -3.19
N SER A 74 2.82 0.03 -2.71
CA SER A 74 2.39 0.54 -1.41
C SER A 74 1.47 1.74 -1.67
N ILE A 75 0.23 1.67 -1.21
CA ILE A 75 -0.79 2.70 -1.45
C ILE A 75 -1.28 3.20 -0.11
N ALA A 76 -1.31 4.52 0.07
CA ALA A 76 -1.81 5.18 1.28
C ALA A 76 -2.93 6.17 0.93
N SER A 77 -3.77 6.54 1.89
CA SER A 77 -4.78 7.57 1.71
C SER A 77 -4.46 8.85 2.48
N VAL A 78 -4.89 9.97 1.94
CA VAL A 78 -4.77 11.29 2.57
C VAL A 78 -5.40 11.27 3.95
N GLU A 79 -6.60 10.69 4.07
CA GLU A 79 -7.38 10.66 5.30
C GLU A 79 -6.69 9.85 6.40
N ASP A 80 -6.15 8.68 6.04
CA ASP A 80 -5.42 7.84 6.99
C ASP A 80 -4.12 8.52 7.45
N LEU A 81 -3.36 9.14 6.54
CA LEU A 81 -2.13 9.84 6.90
C LEU A 81 -2.39 11.09 7.75
N ALA A 82 -3.48 11.82 7.47
CA ALA A 82 -3.88 12.96 8.30
C ALA A 82 -4.26 12.52 9.72
N ASP A 83 -4.98 11.40 9.88
CA ASP A 83 -5.30 10.85 11.20
C ASP A 83 -4.04 10.38 11.95
N VAL A 84 -3.09 9.76 11.26
CA VAL A 84 -1.79 9.37 11.85
C VAL A 84 -1.01 10.61 12.29
N ALA A 85 -0.91 11.64 11.45
CA ALA A 85 -0.23 12.90 11.78
C ALA A 85 -0.82 13.54 13.04
N LYS A 86 -2.15 13.61 13.11
CA LYS A 86 -2.88 14.12 14.30
C LYS A 86 -2.53 13.31 15.56
N ARG A 87 -2.55 11.97 15.48
CA ARG A 87 -2.21 11.10 16.63
C ARG A 87 -0.75 11.23 17.06
N MET A 88 0.14 11.53 16.12
CA MET A 88 1.57 11.76 16.38
C MET A 88 1.86 13.19 16.85
N GLU A 89 0.87 14.10 16.80
CA GLU A 89 1.03 15.52 17.09
C GLU A 89 2.14 16.15 16.21
N ILE A 90 2.11 15.86 14.90
CA ILE A 90 2.97 16.45 13.89
C ILE A 90 2.10 17.08 12.79
N PRO A 91 2.62 18.06 12.04
CA PRO A 91 1.82 18.73 10.99
C PRO A 91 1.30 17.78 9.92
N GLU A 92 2.11 16.81 9.49
CA GLU A 92 1.79 15.89 8.42
C GLU A 92 2.67 14.63 8.45
N VAL A 93 2.22 13.58 7.76
CA VAL A 93 3.04 12.41 7.38
C VAL A 93 3.08 12.38 5.86
N GLN A 94 4.25 12.62 5.28
CA GLN A 94 4.42 12.60 3.83
C GLN A 94 4.41 11.16 3.30
N PRO A 95 3.75 10.89 2.15
CA PRO A 95 3.69 9.55 1.55
C PRO A 95 5.09 9.01 1.19
N GLU A 96 6.02 9.88 0.82
CA GLU A 96 7.41 9.53 0.53
C GLU A 96 8.12 8.95 1.74
N TRP A 97 7.87 9.48 2.93
CA TRP A 97 8.52 9.02 4.18
C TRP A 97 8.13 7.61 4.56
N ILE A 98 6.94 7.19 4.17
CA ILE A 98 6.44 5.84 4.43
C ILE A 98 6.63 4.89 3.24
N GLY A 99 7.26 5.35 2.16
CA GLY A 99 7.53 4.56 0.96
C GLY A 99 6.28 4.23 0.14
N ALA A 100 5.25 5.09 0.16
CA ALA A 100 4.07 4.92 -0.68
C ALA A 100 4.40 5.16 -2.16
N ASN A 101 3.81 4.36 -3.06
CA ASN A 101 3.84 4.58 -4.50
C ASN A 101 2.68 5.45 -4.97
N LEU A 102 1.55 5.32 -4.31
CA LEU A 102 0.34 6.08 -4.60
C LEU A 102 -0.20 6.72 -3.34
N LEU A 103 -0.63 7.96 -3.45
CA LEU A 103 -1.48 8.63 -2.49
C LEU A 103 -2.87 8.80 -3.12
N VAL A 104 -3.88 8.27 -2.45
CA VAL A 104 -5.28 8.32 -2.90
C VAL A 104 -6.13 9.07 -1.89
N LYS A 105 -7.33 9.49 -2.30
CA LYS A 105 -8.32 10.13 -1.42
C LYS A 105 -9.74 9.72 -1.78
N ASP A 106 -10.68 10.15 -0.95
CA ASP A 106 -12.14 9.95 -1.12
C ASP A 106 -12.56 8.47 -1.06
N ILE A 107 -11.78 7.61 -0.40
CA ILE A 107 -12.09 6.20 -0.16
C ILE A 107 -12.19 5.98 1.36
N PRO A 108 -13.39 5.80 1.91
CA PRO A 108 -13.57 5.58 3.34
C PRO A 108 -12.78 4.37 3.84
N ASP A 109 -12.11 4.53 4.98
CA ASP A 109 -11.35 3.46 5.65
C ASP A 109 -10.43 2.66 4.71
N PHE A 110 -9.72 3.37 3.83
CA PHE A 110 -8.94 2.81 2.73
C PHE A 110 -8.04 1.63 3.15
N THR A 111 -7.35 1.75 4.27
CA THR A 111 -6.47 0.69 4.79
C THR A 111 -7.22 -0.60 5.12
N LEU A 112 -8.53 -0.55 5.32
CA LEU A 112 -9.36 -1.70 5.68
C LEU A 112 -10.06 -2.34 4.47
N LEU A 113 -9.76 -1.91 3.24
CA LEU A 113 -10.26 -2.57 2.04
C LEU A 113 -9.95 -4.07 2.08
N PRO A 114 -10.95 -4.94 1.79
CA PRO A 114 -10.73 -6.38 1.81
C PRO A 114 -9.64 -6.82 0.82
N SER A 115 -8.85 -7.81 1.20
CA SER A 115 -7.97 -8.52 0.26
C SER A 115 -8.77 -9.02 -0.95
N GLY A 116 -8.19 -8.88 -2.15
CA GLY A 116 -8.88 -9.19 -3.40
C GLY A 116 -9.74 -8.05 -3.96
N SER A 117 -9.82 -6.89 -3.32
CA SER A 117 -10.44 -5.69 -3.91
C SER A 117 -9.65 -5.22 -5.13
N ARG A 118 -10.33 -4.69 -6.16
CA ARG A 118 -9.72 -4.11 -7.35
C ARG A 118 -9.83 -2.59 -7.30
N LEU A 119 -8.73 -1.95 -7.63
CA LEU A 119 -8.66 -0.51 -7.87
C LEU A 119 -8.40 -0.33 -9.36
N MET A 120 -9.41 0.15 -10.10
CA MET A 120 -9.35 0.39 -11.53
C MET A 120 -9.15 1.87 -11.79
N PHE A 121 -8.01 2.24 -12.34
CA PHE A 121 -7.64 3.62 -12.62
C PHE A 121 -8.12 4.05 -14.01
N SER A 122 -8.55 5.31 -14.14
CA SER A 122 -9.07 5.84 -15.42
C SER A 122 -8.03 5.82 -16.54
N SER A 123 -6.74 5.90 -16.24
CA SER A 123 -5.63 5.75 -17.19
C SER A 123 -5.34 4.30 -17.62
N GLY A 124 -6.10 3.31 -17.13
CA GLY A 124 -6.17 1.95 -17.67
C GLY A 124 -5.57 0.85 -16.83
N ALA A 125 -4.69 1.12 -15.90
CA ALA A 125 -4.15 0.11 -15.00
C ALA A 125 -5.24 -0.41 -14.03
N THR A 126 -5.06 -1.65 -13.56
CA THR A 126 -5.85 -2.23 -12.46
C THR A 126 -4.91 -2.95 -11.50
N VAL A 127 -5.09 -2.72 -10.20
CA VAL A 127 -4.34 -3.44 -9.17
C VAL A 127 -5.27 -4.18 -8.22
N ILE A 128 -4.77 -5.29 -7.67
CA ILE A 128 -5.45 -6.09 -6.65
C ILE A 128 -4.84 -5.74 -5.30
N VAL A 129 -5.67 -5.36 -4.34
CA VAL A 129 -5.29 -5.21 -2.94
C VAL A 129 -4.97 -6.59 -2.37
N ASP A 130 -3.75 -6.76 -1.84
CA ASP A 130 -3.32 -7.99 -1.18
C ASP A 130 -3.65 -7.95 0.31
N LEU A 131 -2.97 -7.10 1.06
CA LEU A 131 -3.10 -7.02 2.52
C LEU A 131 -2.90 -5.58 3.02
N GLU A 132 -3.25 -5.36 4.31
CA GLU A 132 -2.81 -4.18 5.05
C GLU A 132 -1.27 -4.08 5.01
N ASN A 133 -0.77 -2.89 4.73
CA ASN A 133 0.65 -2.61 4.81
C ASN A 133 1.03 -2.25 6.25
N LEU A 134 1.46 -3.25 7.02
CA LEU A 134 1.74 -3.04 8.44
C LEU A 134 2.83 -1.98 8.67
N PRO A 135 2.63 -1.06 9.62
CA PRO A 135 3.64 -0.07 9.97
C PRO A 135 4.87 -0.74 10.59
N CYS A 136 6.06 -0.23 10.27
CA CYS A 136 7.33 -0.79 10.71
C CYS A 136 8.34 0.31 11.08
N LYS A 137 9.54 -0.10 11.50
CA LYS A 137 10.59 0.81 11.95
C LYS A 137 11.16 1.73 10.85
N TYR A 138 11.15 1.31 9.58
CA TYR A 138 11.77 2.11 8.51
C TYR A 138 11.08 3.47 8.29
N PRO A 139 9.74 3.55 8.14
CA PRO A 139 9.06 4.83 8.18
C PRO A 139 9.31 5.62 9.48
N ALA A 140 9.35 4.94 10.62
CA ALA A 140 9.62 5.57 11.91
C ALA A 140 10.98 6.29 11.92
N GLU A 141 12.03 5.67 11.36
CA GLU A 141 13.37 6.24 11.24
C GLU A 141 13.38 7.47 10.30
N VAL A 142 12.58 7.46 9.22
CA VAL A 142 12.44 8.63 8.33
C VAL A 142 11.72 9.76 9.05
N ILE A 143 10.59 9.48 9.67
CA ILE A 143 9.80 10.48 10.40
C ILE A 143 10.63 11.07 11.57
N GLU A 144 11.45 10.26 12.25
CA GLU A 144 12.32 10.74 13.33
C GLU A 144 13.32 11.80 12.85
N ARG A 145 13.83 11.68 11.60
CA ARG A 145 14.73 12.70 11.02
C ARG A 145 14.01 14.02 10.75
N HIS A 146 12.73 13.98 10.36
CA HIS A 146 11.93 15.18 10.10
C HIS A 146 11.28 15.76 11.36
N HIS A 147 10.94 14.90 12.32
CA HIS A 147 10.26 15.24 13.58
C HIS A 147 10.91 14.51 14.75
N PRO A 148 12.05 15.02 15.26
CA PRO A 148 12.79 14.39 16.37
C PRO A 148 11.91 14.12 17.59
N GLY A 149 12.02 12.91 18.14
CA GLY A 149 11.22 12.44 19.28
C GLY A 149 9.81 11.92 18.94
N LYS A 150 9.40 11.98 17.67
CA LYS A 150 8.04 11.53 17.26
C LYS A 150 8.04 10.20 16.48
N GLY A 151 9.11 9.89 15.75
CA GLY A 151 9.16 8.74 14.83
C GLY A 151 8.89 7.39 15.48
N LEU A 152 9.43 7.14 16.68
CA LEU A 152 9.27 5.87 17.40
C LEU A 152 7.80 5.51 17.70
N SER A 153 6.90 6.49 17.73
CA SER A 153 5.47 6.28 17.95
C SER A 153 4.72 5.75 16.72
N PHE A 154 5.28 5.96 15.51
CA PHE A 154 4.63 5.64 14.23
C PHE A 154 4.14 4.19 14.14
N PRO A 155 4.94 3.13 14.47
CA PRO A 155 4.47 1.75 14.34
C PRO A 155 3.23 1.45 15.17
N LYS A 156 3.05 2.11 16.31
CA LYS A 156 1.88 1.96 17.18
C LYS A 156 0.70 2.76 16.65
N LEU A 157 0.90 4.02 16.29
CA LEU A 157 -0.15 4.97 15.96
C LEU A 157 -0.71 4.79 14.54
N ALA A 158 0.08 4.24 13.61
CA ALA A 158 -0.30 3.97 12.22
C ALA A 158 -0.92 2.60 11.98
N LYS A 159 -1.20 1.78 13.02
CA LYS A 159 -1.94 0.53 12.87
C LYS A 159 -3.30 0.80 12.23
N LYS A 160 -3.64 0.00 11.18
CA LYS A 160 -4.85 0.12 10.36
C LYS A 160 -4.98 1.46 9.62
N LYS A 161 -3.85 2.18 9.42
CA LYS A 161 -3.81 3.52 8.83
C LYS A 161 -2.60 3.75 7.90
N ARG A 162 -1.75 2.73 7.68
CA ARG A 162 -0.59 2.88 6.81
C ARG A 162 -0.90 2.59 5.34
N GLY A 163 -2.13 2.19 5.02
CA GLY A 163 -2.53 1.82 3.68
C GLY A 163 -2.40 0.32 3.39
N VAL A 164 -2.38 0.00 2.12
CA VAL A 164 -2.38 -1.39 1.63
C VAL A 164 -1.16 -1.67 0.75
N VAL A 165 -0.87 -2.96 0.57
CA VAL A 165 -0.01 -3.44 -0.52
C VAL A 165 -0.86 -4.06 -1.60
N ALA A 166 -0.40 -3.93 -2.85
CA ALA A 166 -1.13 -4.39 -4.01
C ALA A 166 -0.18 -4.90 -5.10
N TYR A 167 -0.75 -5.59 -6.08
CA TYR A 167 -0.05 -6.07 -7.28
C TYR A 167 -0.91 -5.86 -8.53
N THR A 168 -0.28 -5.83 -9.69
CA THR A 168 -0.93 -5.53 -10.96
C THR A 168 -1.79 -6.69 -11.45
N GLU A 169 -3.05 -6.41 -11.79
CA GLU A 169 -3.94 -7.31 -12.53
C GLU A 169 -3.95 -6.95 -14.02
N ARG A 170 -3.94 -5.66 -14.36
CA ARG A 170 -3.94 -5.15 -15.73
C ARG A 170 -2.91 -4.05 -15.88
N SER A 171 -2.04 -4.18 -16.89
CA SER A 171 -1.10 -3.14 -17.29
C SER A 171 -1.80 -1.89 -17.81
N GLY A 172 -1.12 -0.75 -17.74
CA GLY A 172 -1.60 0.55 -18.19
C GLY A 172 -0.83 1.65 -17.47
N ASP A 173 -1.42 2.83 -17.38
CA ASP A 173 -0.86 3.94 -16.64
C ASP A 173 -1.64 4.21 -15.35
N ILE A 174 -1.02 4.91 -14.41
CA ILE A 174 -1.66 5.56 -13.27
C ILE A 174 -1.12 6.98 -13.22
N ALA A 175 -2.01 7.97 -13.23
CA ALA A 175 -1.63 9.38 -13.24
C ALA A 175 -2.26 10.15 -12.08
N VAL A 176 -1.61 11.23 -11.66
CA VAL A 176 -2.23 12.21 -10.76
C VAL A 176 -3.49 12.76 -11.42
N GLY A 177 -4.60 12.80 -10.67
CA GLY A 177 -5.92 13.18 -11.17
C GLY A 177 -6.78 12.01 -11.66
N ASP A 178 -6.25 10.80 -11.77
CA ASP A 178 -7.07 9.63 -12.11
C ASP A 178 -8.20 9.43 -11.14
N THR A 179 -9.36 9.06 -11.67
CA THR A 179 -10.44 8.46 -10.88
C THR A 179 -10.19 6.98 -10.65
N ILE A 180 -10.67 6.48 -9.52
CA ILE A 180 -10.52 5.07 -9.12
C ILE A 180 -11.90 4.47 -8.92
N ARG A 181 -12.28 3.51 -9.76
CA ARG A 181 -13.42 2.65 -9.51
C ARG A 181 -12.99 1.48 -8.64
N ILE A 182 -13.79 1.15 -7.65
CA ILE A 182 -13.42 0.18 -6.62
C ILE A 182 -14.40 -0.97 -6.65
N PHE A 183 -13.86 -2.19 -6.75
CA PHE A 183 -14.65 -3.42 -6.72
C PHE A 183 -14.22 -4.24 -5.50
N VAL A 184 -15.17 -4.65 -4.69
CA VAL A 184 -14.90 -5.45 -3.48
C VAL A 184 -15.44 -6.87 -3.64
N PRO A 185 -14.75 -7.88 -3.06
CA PRO A 185 -15.27 -9.25 -3.02
C PRO A 185 -16.59 -9.34 -2.29
N THR A 186 -17.51 -10.14 -2.83
CA THR A 186 -18.80 -10.42 -2.19
C THR A 186 -18.75 -11.64 -1.26
N GLN A 187 -17.58 -12.27 -1.15
CA GLN A 187 -17.38 -13.42 -0.28
C GLN A 187 -17.45 -13.00 1.18
N ASP A 188 -18.24 -13.74 1.97
CA ASP A 188 -18.30 -13.54 3.41
C ASP A 188 -16.95 -13.79 4.08
N ALA A 189 -16.74 -13.12 5.21
CA ALA A 189 -15.55 -13.36 6.01
C ALA A 189 -15.56 -14.81 6.55
N TRP A 190 -14.38 -15.47 6.48
CA TRP A 190 -14.25 -16.80 7.05
C TRP A 190 -14.55 -16.79 8.58
N PRO A 191 -15.55 -17.59 9.05
CA PRO A 191 -16.08 -17.46 10.40
C PRO A 191 -15.15 -18.03 11.50
N HIS A 192 -14.16 -18.85 11.11
CA HIS A 192 -13.33 -19.60 12.07
C HIS A 192 -12.01 -18.90 12.42
N ARG A 193 -12.06 -17.60 12.69
CA ARG A 193 -10.86 -16.82 13.11
C ARG A 193 -10.34 -17.23 14.49
N ASP A 194 -11.18 -17.88 15.31
CA ASP A 194 -10.81 -18.53 16.58
C ASP A 194 -9.79 -19.67 16.42
N LEU A 195 -9.72 -20.27 15.22
CA LEU A 195 -8.73 -21.29 14.86
C LEU A 195 -7.35 -20.72 14.52
N PHE A 196 -7.19 -19.41 14.47
CA PHE A 196 -5.87 -18.81 14.27
C PHE A 196 -4.96 -19.20 15.42
N LEU A 197 -3.75 -19.65 15.07
CA LEU A 197 -2.73 -19.92 16.08
C LEU A 197 -2.48 -18.67 16.90
N ARG A 198 -2.63 -18.75 18.21
CA ARG A 198 -2.37 -17.62 19.11
C ARG A 198 -0.86 -17.46 19.24
N GLY A 199 -0.35 -16.35 18.80
CA GLY A 199 0.99 -15.87 19.11
C GLY A 199 2.12 -16.67 18.44
N ALA A 200 2.45 -16.30 17.24
CA ALA A 200 3.81 -16.45 16.75
C ALA A 200 4.55 -15.12 16.93
#